data_95cf9fdf7eb0857bc2428b6bc298845e
#
_entry.id   95cf9fdf7eb0857bc2428b6bc298845e
#
_cell.length_a   1.000
_cell.length_b   1.000
_cell.length_c   1.000
_cell.angle_alpha   90.00
_cell.angle_beta   90.00
_cell.angle_gamma   90.00
#
_symmetry.space_group_name_H-M   'P 1'
#
loop_
_entity.id
_entity.type
_entity.pdbx_description
1 polymer ?
#
loop_
_entity_poly.entity_id
_entity_poly.type
_entity_poly.pdbx_seq_one_letter_code
_entity_poly.pdbx_strand_id
1 'polypeptide(L)'
;MKKTVEGGKGGEEQAMKTGALIVAAGMSTRMKQTKQIMKFGDYTMIERIIRCFYEAGVNDVAIVLGHKAEEIRDTLRDYPVTFLYNENYATTQMFDSVKIGLEYWQGRCDRVLFCPVDASAFSMDTLKRLLTYKEDWIYPFCNGRIGHPILISNTLLPRILAHTGGGGLKGALDSLGIDPVVMEVTDAGAVMDADTPEDYEKMKNYLMTGE
;
A
#
# COMPACT_ATOMS: atom_id res chain seq x y z
N MET A 1 -7.35 -56.53 16.73
CA MET A 1 -6.56 -55.89 15.66
C MET A 1 -6.65 -54.36 15.83
N LYS A 2 -5.58 -53.74 16.34
CA LYS A 2 -5.46 -52.28 16.48
C LYS A 2 -4.96 -51.71 15.16
N LYS A 3 -5.74 -50.90 14.47
CA LYS A 3 -5.26 -50.09 13.33
C LYS A 3 -4.47 -48.90 13.85
N THR A 4 -3.19 -48.91 13.59
CA THR A 4 -2.28 -47.74 13.77
C THR A 4 -2.59 -46.73 12.64
N VAL A 5 -3.01 -45.54 13.00
CA VAL A 5 -3.15 -44.44 12.05
C VAL A 5 -1.77 -43.79 11.96
N GLU A 6 -1.14 -43.92 10.80
CA GLU A 6 0.09 -43.19 10.48
C GLU A 6 -0.20 -41.70 10.41
N GLY A 7 0.61 -40.89 11.13
CA GLY A 7 0.55 -39.47 11.16
C GLY A 7 0.83 -38.89 9.77
N GLY A 8 -0.13 -38.14 9.24
CA GLY A 8 0.04 -37.32 8.05
C GLY A 8 1.18 -36.31 8.29
N LYS A 9 2.16 -36.29 7.39
CA LYS A 9 3.20 -35.27 7.31
C LYS A 9 2.52 -33.91 7.21
N GLY A 10 2.68 -33.07 8.24
CA GLY A 10 2.31 -31.66 8.18
C GLY A 10 3.10 -31.03 7.03
N GLY A 11 2.41 -30.67 5.96
CA GLY A 11 2.97 -29.80 4.94
C GLY A 11 3.30 -28.46 5.61
N GLU A 12 4.53 -28.01 5.53
CA GLU A 12 4.91 -26.65 5.89
C GLU A 12 4.02 -25.72 5.05
N GLU A 13 3.14 -24.98 5.69
CA GLU A 13 2.28 -23.99 5.03
C GLU A 13 3.22 -22.90 4.49
N GLN A 14 3.47 -22.91 3.19
CA GLN A 14 4.38 -21.98 2.55
C GLN A 14 3.90 -20.55 2.80
N ALA A 15 4.74 -19.72 3.41
CA ALA A 15 4.41 -18.33 3.70
C ALA A 15 4.07 -17.60 2.40
N MET A 16 2.93 -16.93 2.36
CA MET A 16 2.47 -16.17 1.19
C MET A 16 3.47 -15.05 0.87
N LYS A 17 3.98 -15.03 -0.37
CA LYS A 17 4.85 -13.96 -0.85
C LYS A 17 4.05 -12.68 -1.03
N THR A 18 4.41 -11.63 -0.28
CA THR A 18 3.79 -10.30 -0.37
C THR A 18 4.74 -9.34 -1.08
N GLY A 19 4.28 -8.73 -2.18
CA GLY A 19 4.92 -7.57 -2.79
C GLY A 19 4.26 -6.28 -2.33
N ALA A 20 5.02 -5.20 -2.21
CA ALA A 20 4.48 -3.90 -1.85
C ALA A 20 4.45 -2.94 -3.05
N LEU A 21 3.38 -2.16 -3.16
CA LEU A 21 3.21 -1.12 -4.16
C LEU A 21 2.96 0.23 -3.48
N ILE A 22 3.86 1.18 -3.69
CA ILE A 22 3.70 2.58 -3.29
C ILE A 22 3.43 3.41 -4.54
N VAL A 23 2.37 4.23 -4.54
CA VAL A 23 2.10 5.17 -5.63
C VAL A 23 2.46 6.57 -5.18
N ALA A 24 3.45 7.16 -5.86
CA ALA A 24 4.04 8.46 -5.57
C ALA A 24 4.11 9.38 -6.81
N ALA A 25 3.26 9.13 -7.82
CA ALA A 25 3.29 9.82 -9.11
C ALA A 25 2.58 11.19 -9.12
N GLY A 26 1.82 11.53 -8.07
CA GLY A 26 0.97 12.72 -8.01
C GLY A 26 1.73 14.03 -7.96
N MET A 27 1.14 15.11 -8.51
CA MET A 27 1.74 16.44 -8.62
C MET A 27 1.78 17.25 -7.33
N SER A 28 1.10 16.82 -6.26
CA SER A 28 1.04 17.51 -4.95
C SER A 28 0.64 19.00 -5.06
N THR A 29 -0.23 19.34 -6.00
CA THR A 29 -0.55 20.75 -6.36
C THR A 29 -1.07 21.59 -5.19
N ARG A 30 -1.86 20.98 -4.29
CA ARG A 30 -2.40 21.64 -3.09
C ARG A 30 -1.33 21.88 -2.01
N MET A 31 -0.28 21.07 -1.98
CA MET A 31 0.82 21.15 -1.00
C MET A 31 1.87 22.20 -1.34
N LYS A 32 1.94 22.66 -2.61
CA LYS A 32 3.01 23.56 -3.12
C LYS A 32 4.44 23.03 -2.92
N GLN A 33 4.59 21.80 -2.47
CA GLN A 33 5.84 21.10 -2.23
C GLN A 33 5.69 19.64 -2.65
N THR A 34 6.79 18.95 -2.88
CA THR A 34 6.83 17.52 -3.20
C THR A 34 6.49 16.74 -1.93
N LYS A 35 5.18 16.47 -1.69
CA LYS A 35 4.73 15.85 -0.44
C LYS A 35 5.44 14.54 -0.12
N GLN A 36 5.81 13.78 -1.14
CA GLN A 36 6.46 12.48 -1.03
C GLN A 36 7.74 12.52 -0.20
N ILE A 37 8.48 13.64 -0.28
CA ILE A 37 9.76 13.86 0.41
C ILE A 37 9.65 14.85 1.58
N MET A 38 8.45 15.24 1.99
CA MET A 38 8.24 16.00 3.22
C MET A 38 8.54 15.12 4.44
N LYS A 39 9.17 15.70 5.48
CA LYS A 39 9.72 14.94 6.60
C LYS A 39 8.76 14.83 7.79
N PHE A 40 8.65 13.62 8.32
CA PHE A 40 8.14 13.34 9.67
C PHE A 40 9.32 12.93 10.57
N GLY A 41 9.86 13.88 11.33
CA GLY A 41 11.10 13.66 12.08
C GLY A 41 12.29 13.44 11.14
N ASP A 42 12.98 12.32 11.29
CA ASP A 42 14.20 11.99 10.53
C ASP A 42 13.92 11.45 9.11
N TYR A 43 12.70 11.00 8.84
CA TYR A 43 12.33 10.32 7.59
C TYR A 43 11.30 11.11 6.80
N THR A 44 11.38 11.01 5.47
CA THR A 44 10.33 11.50 4.59
C THR A 44 9.10 10.57 4.66
N MET A 45 7.95 11.04 4.13
CA MET A 45 6.71 10.26 4.06
C MET A 45 6.95 8.91 3.36
N ILE A 46 7.63 8.93 2.22
CA ILE A 46 7.89 7.72 1.44
C ILE A 46 8.88 6.78 2.14
N GLU A 47 9.94 7.31 2.76
CA GLU A 47 10.90 6.50 3.52
C GLU A 47 10.23 5.83 4.71
N ARG A 48 9.31 6.52 5.40
CA ARG A 48 8.56 5.94 6.50
C ARG A 48 7.76 4.72 6.05
N ILE A 49 7.04 4.79 4.93
CA ILE A 49 6.28 3.65 4.40
C ILE A 49 7.22 2.47 4.09
N ILE A 50 8.33 2.72 3.37
CA ILE A 50 9.31 1.68 3.02
C ILE A 50 9.87 1.00 4.27
N ARG A 51 10.25 1.78 5.28
CA ARG A 51 10.78 1.26 6.54
C ARG A 51 9.78 0.40 7.29
N CYS A 52 8.51 0.86 7.37
CA CYS A 52 7.43 0.06 7.97
C CYS A 52 7.25 -1.28 7.23
N PHE A 53 7.31 -1.27 5.90
CA PHE A 53 7.19 -2.50 5.11
C PHE A 53 8.35 -3.46 5.38
N TYR A 54 9.59 -2.99 5.37
CA TYR A 54 10.77 -3.81 5.68
C TYR A 54 10.72 -4.37 7.10
N GLU A 55 10.36 -3.56 8.10
CA GLU A 55 10.22 -3.99 9.48
C GLU A 55 9.11 -5.05 9.66
N ALA A 56 8.09 -5.00 8.83
CA ALA A 56 7.03 -6.01 8.78
C ALA A 56 7.39 -7.26 7.95
N GLY A 57 8.60 -7.31 7.37
CA GLY A 57 9.08 -8.45 6.57
C GLY A 57 8.68 -8.40 5.08
N VAL A 58 8.12 -7.27 4.60
CA VAL A 58 7.80 -7.07 3.17
C VAL A 58 8.98 -6.36 2.51
N ASN A 59 9.87 -7.14 1.89
CA ASN A 59 11.14 -6.64 1.35
C ASN A 59 11.10 -6.32 -0.15
N ASP A 60 10.15 -6.87 -0.88
CA ASP A 60 9.96 -6.61 -2.31
C ASP A 60 9.03 -5.39 -2.48
N VAL A 61 9.61 -4.20 -2.69
CA VAL A 61 8.88 -2.92 -2.79
C VAL A 61 9.03 -2.33 -4.18
N ALA A 62 7.92 -2.03 -4.85
CA ALA A 62 7.87 -1.26 -6.09
C ALA A 62 7.20 0.11 -5.84
N ILE A 63 7.74 1.15 -6.47
CA ILE A 63 7.28 2.53 -6.32
C ILE A 63 6.99 3.10 -7.70
N VAL A 64 5.75 3.57 -7.91
CA VAL A 64 5.39 4.27 -9.15
C VAL A 64 5.62 5.75 -8.98
N LEU A 65 6.55 6.28 -9.76
CA LEU A 65 6.94 7.69 -9.83
C LEU A 65 6.28 8.39 -11.02
N GLY A 66 6.19 9.71 -10.94
CA GLY A 66 5.72 10.58 -12.01
C GLY A 66 6.31 11.98 -11.85
N HIS A 67 5.54 12.91 -11.27
CA HIS A 67 6.04 14.27 -11.03
C HIS A 67 7.28 14.24 -10.13
N LYS A 68 8.34 14.94 -10.55
CA LYS A 68 9.63 15.02 -9.82
C LYS A 68 10.27 13.67 -9.49
N ALA A 69 10.14 12.71 -10.40
CA ALA A 69 10.62 11.35 -10.22
C ALA A 69 12.11 11.29 -9.82
N GLU A 70 12.96 12.13 -10.43
CA GLU A 70 14.39 12.17 -10.13
C GLU A 70 14.68 12.60 -8.68
N GLU A 71 13.98 13.62 -8.18
CA GLU A 71 14.13 14.13 -6.81
C GLU A 71 13.75 13.05 -5.77
N ILE A 72 12.65 12.31 -6.04
CA ILE A 72 12.21 11.22 -5.17
C ILE A 72 13.20 10.04 -5.26
N ARG A 73 13.63 9.67 -6.46
CA ARG A 73 14.61 8.59 -6.66
C ARG A 73 15.92 8.88 -5.94
N ASP A 74 16.43 10.11 -6.03
CA ASP A 74 17.68 10.51 -5.37
C ASP A 74 17.57 10.45 -3.84
N THR A 75 16.40 10.77 -3.27
CA THR A 75 16.10 10.59 -1.85
C THR A 75 16.15 9.11 -1.44
N LEU A 76 15.75 8.21 -2.34
CA LEU A 76 15.62 6.77 -2.07
C LEU A 76 16.80 5.94 -2.62
N ARG A 77 17.90 6.55 -3.04
CA ARG A 77 19.02 5.85 -3.68
C ARG A 77 19.62 4.70 -2.87
N ASP A 78 19.53 4.77 -1.54
CA ASP A 78 20.09 3.79 -0.62
C ASP A 78 19.08 2.69 -0.23
N TYR A 79 17.85 2.76 -0.75
CA TYR A 79 16.80 1.77 -0.50
C TYR A 79 16.74 0.77 -1.67
N PRO A 80 16.76 -0.56 -1.40
CA PRO A 80 16.65 -1.57 -2.45
C PRO A 80 15.20 -1.72 -2.94
N VAL A 81 14.72 -0.70 -3.68
CA VAL A 81 13.35 -0.64 -4.23
C VAL A 81 13.36 -0.66 -5.76
N THR A 82 12.26 -1.11 -6.35
CA THR A 82 12.05 -1.05 -7.80
C THR A 82 11.30 0.23 -8.17
N PHE A 83 11.87 1.04 -9.06
CA PHE A 83 11.19 2.22 -9.59
C PHE A 83 10.47 1.91 -10.89
N LEU A 84 9.20 2.30 -10.95
CA LEU A 84 8.33 2.28 -12.13
C LEU A 84 7.93 3.72 -12.45
N TYR A 85 7.62 4.03 -13.70
CA TYR A 85 7.37 5.40 -14.11
C TYR A 85 6.02 5.52 -14.83
N ASN A 86 5.20 6.47 -14.40
CA ASN A 86 4.08 6.96 -15.19
C ASN A 86 4.53 8.23 -15.93
N GLU A 87 4.99 8.08 -17.15
CA GLU A 87 5.45 9.20 -17.98
C GLU A 87 4.31 10.18 -18.33
N ASN A 88 3.08 9.70 -18.31
CA ASN A 88 1.89 10.48 -18.61
C ASN A 88 1.16 11.03 -17.36
N TYR A 89 1.84 11.07 -16.21
CA TYR A 89 1.24 11.46 -14.93
C TYR A 89 0.46 12.77 -14.96
N ALA A 90 0.84 13.72 -15.81
CA ALA A 90 0.21 15.04 -15.90
C ALA A 90 -1.18 14.99 -16.55
N THR A 91 -1.48 13.97 -17.35
CA THR A 91 -2.71 13.82 -18.13
C THR A 91 -3.53 12.58 -17.75
N THR A 92 -3.01 11.74 -16.87
CA THR A 92 -3.64 10.52 -16.38
C THR A 92 -4.14 10.67 -14.95
N GLN A 93 -4.98 9.75 -14.52
CA GLN A 93 -5.49 9.70 -13.15
C GLN A 93 -4.59 8.83 -12.25
N MET A 94 -4.79 8.93 -10.94
CA MET A 94 -4.05 8.11 -9.96
C MET A 94 -4.17 6.60 -10.28
N PHE A 95 -5.32 6.16 -10.74
CA PHE A 95 -5.56 4.74 -11.06
C PHE A 95 -4.68 4.23 -12.21
N ASP A 96 -4.30 5.07 -13.16
CA ASP A 96 -3.36 4.69 -14.23
C ASP A 96 -1.98 4.38 -13.64
N SER A 97 -1.54 5.17 -12.65
CA SER A 97 -0.30 4.86 -11.90
C SER A 97 -0.44 3.57 -11.09
N VAL A 98 -1.60 3.33 -10.46
CA VAL A 98 -1.86 2.07 -9.75
C VAL A 98 -1.77 0.89 -10.71
N LYS A 99 -2.35 0.97 -11.91
CA LYS A 99 -2.29 -0.10 -12.92
C LYS A 99 -0.85 -0.45 -13.29
N ILE A 100 0.03 0.53 -13.52
CA ILE A 100 1.46 0.29 -13.80
C ILE A 100 2.09 -0.57 -12.71
N GLY A 101 1.82 -0.26 -11.44
CA GLY A 101 2.34 -1.03 -10.32
C GLY A 101 1.73 -2.42 -10.21
N LEU A 102 0.42 -2.57 -10.43
CA LEU A 102 -0.25 -3.87 -10.38
C LEU A 102 0.16 -4.77 -11.54
N GLU A 103 0.38 -4.24 -12.74
CA GLU A 103 0.93 -4.96 -13.89
C GLU A 103 2.32 -5.52 -13.57
N TYR A 104 3.18 -4.72 -12.93
CA TYR A 104 4.49 -5.20 -12.48
C TYR A 104 4.37 -6.39 -11.52
N TRP A 105 3.40 -6.35 -10.58
CA TRP A 105 3.22 -7.41 -9.58
C TRP A 105 2.49 -8.65 -10.09
N GLN A 106 1.81 -8.58 -11.24
CA GLN A 106 1.06 -9.70 -11.79
C GLN A 106 1.96 -10.93 -11.99
N GLY A 107 1.63 -12.03 -11.31
CA GLY A 107 2.37 -13.29 -11.35
C GLY A 107 3.73 -13.29 -10.63
N ARG A 108 4.10 -12.23 -9.89
CA ARG A 108 5.38 -12.12 -9.17
C ARG A 108 5.28 -12.36 -7.66
N CYS A 109 4.09 -12.29 -7.11
CA CYS A 109 3.79 -12.50 -5.68
C CYS A 109 2.40 -13.13 -5.53
N ASP A 110 2.04 -13.56 -4.33
CA ASP A 110 0.70 -14.10 -4.05
C ASP A 110 -0.30 -12.98 -3.76
N ARG A 111 0.18 -11.85 -3.22
CA ARG A 111 -0.64 -10.69 -2.86
C ARG A 111 0.15 -9.39 -2.89
N VAL A 112 -0.52 -8.29 -3.11
CA VAL A 112 0.04 -6.94 -3.17
C VAL A 112 -0.45 -6.11 -1.99
N LEU A 113 0.50 -5.55 -1.24
CA LEU A 113 0.26 -4.55 -0.21
C LEU A 113 0.33 -3.17 -0.86
N PHE A 114 -0.82 -2.54 -1.08
CA PHE A 114 -0.93 -1.23 -1.74
C PHE A 114 -1.04 -0.10 -0.73
N CYS A 115 -0.22 0.94 -0.91
CA CYS A 115 -0.26 2.17 -0.12
C CYS A 115 0.00 3.39 -1.00
N PRO A 116 -0.91 4.37 -1.07
CA PRO A 116 -0.58 5.66 -1.64
C PRO A 116 0.35 6.42 -0.68
N VAL A 117 1.24 7.24 -1.22
CA VAL A 117 2.29 7.90 -0.42
C VAL A 117 1.75 8.86 0.65
N ASP A 118 0.58 9.43 0.42
CA ASP A 118 -0.09 10.36 1.36
C ASP A 118 -0.71 9.68 2.59
N ALA A 119 -0.95 8.37 2.52
CA ALA A 119 -1.48 7.58 3.64
C ALA A 119 -0.36 6.92 4.44
N SER A 120 0.57 7.72 4.96
CA SER A 120 1.82 7.22 5.56
C SER A 120 1.80 7.09 7.09
N ALA A 121 0.67 7.35 7.78
CA ALA A 121 0.62 7.42 9.24
C ALA A 121 0.15 6.15 9.95
N PHE A 122 -0.17 5.09 9.22
CA PHE A 122 -0.58 3.80 9.81
C PHE A 122 0.45 3.26 10.82
N SER A 123 -0.03 2.54 11.83
CA SER A 123 0.81 1.92 12.85
C SER A 123 1.40 0.57 12.39
N MET A 124 2.50 0.17 13.01
CA MET A 124 3.09 -1.16 12.80
C MET A 124 2.15 -2.29 13.20
N ASP A 125 1.33 -2.10 14.24
CA ASP A 125 0.37 -3.10 14.69
C ASP A 125 -0.73 -3.32 13.65
N THR A 126 -1.26 -2.24 13.07
CA THR A 126 -2.21 -2.30 11.95
C THR A 126 -1.60 -3.06 10.77
N LEU A 127 -0.37 -2.73 10.37
CA LEU A 127 0.32 -3.38 9.26
C LEU A 127 0.57 -4.87 9.52
N LYS A 128 1.14 -5.23 10.69
CA LYS A 128 1.42 -6.61 11.06
C LYS A 128 0.14 -7.43 11.10
N ARG A 129 -0.93 -6.90 11.69
CA ARG A 129 -2.23 -7.54 11.73
C ARG A 129 -2.81 -7.74 10.32
N LEU A 130 -2.73 -6.73 9.45
CA LEU A 130 -3.17 -6.84 8.05
C LEU A 130 -2.47 -7.99 7.32
N LEU A 131 -1.18 -8.17 7.54
CA LEU A 131 -0.37 -9.22 6.90
C LEU A 131 -0.73 -10.63 7.36
N THR A 132 -1.48 -10.83 8.46
CA THR A 132 -1.95 -12.16 8.90
C THR A 132 -3.13 -12.69 8.09
N TYR A 133 -3.86 -11.83 7.40
CA TYR A 133 -5.04 -12.20 6.63
C TYR A 133 -4.66 -12.95 5.34
N LYS A 134 -5.54 -13.86 4.88
CA LYS A 134 -5.34 -14.69 3.68
C LYS A 134 -6.42 -14.48 2.61
N GLU A 135 -7.38 -13.63 2.89
CA GLU A 135 -8.52 -13.33 2.06
C GLU A 135 -8.12 -12.53 0.81
N ASP A 136 -9.03 -12.45 -0.15
CA ASP A 136 -8.75 -11.89 -1.48
C ASP A 136 -8.45 -10.39 -1.48
N TRP A 137 -9.17 -9.60 -0.64
CA TRP A 137 -8.80 -8.22 -0.40
C TRP A 137 -9.32 -7.71 0.94
N ILE A 138 -8.47 -6.95 1.62
CA ILE A 138 -8.67 -6.50 2.99
C ILE A 138 -8.23 -5.06 3.12
N TYR A 139 -8.92 -4.28 3.94
CA TYR A 139 -8.51 -2.94 4.31
C TYR A 139 -8.73 -2.67 5.80
N PRO A 140 -7.90 -1.81 6.43
CA PRO A 140 -8.20 -1.30 7.76
C PRO A 140 -9.38 -0.33 7.70
N PHE A 141 -10.23 -0.36 8.73
CA PHE A 141 -11.39 0.51 8.84
C PHE A 141 -11.41 1.16 10.22
N CYS A 142 -11.48 2.48 10.26
CA CYS A 142 -11.48 3.26 11.48
C CYS A 142 -12.45 4.43 11.36
N ASN A 143 -13.31 4.62 12.37
CA ASN A 143 -14.24 5.74 12.46
C ASN A 143 -15.07 5.98 11.18
N GLY A 144 -15.60 4.92 10.59
CA GLY A 144 -16.44 5.00 9.39
C GLY A 144 -15.68 5.22 8.07
N ARG A 145 -14.33 5.15 8.07
CA ARG A 145 -13.48 5.40 6.91
C ARG A 145 -12.63 4.18 6.56
N ILE A 146 -12.47 3.94 5.25
CA ILE A 146 -11.53 2.95 4.70
C ILE A 146 -10.12 3.55 4.82
N GLY A 147 -9.18 2.74 5.30
CA GLY A 147 -7.79 3.15 5.49
C GLY A 147 -6.80 2.42 4.58
N HIS A 148 -5.53 2.71 4.82
CA HIS A 148 -4.37 2.15 4.15
C HIS A 148 -3.35 1.62 5.17
N PRO A 149 -2.44 0.72 4.71
CA PRO A 149 -2.40 0.05 3.41
C PRO A 149 -3.54 -0.95 3.23
N ILE A 150 -3.84 -1.33 1.97
CA ILE A 150 -4.77 -2.41 1.66
C ILE A 150 -4.01 -3.61 1.11
N LEU A 151 -4.55 -4.82 1.32
CA LEU A 151 -3.97 -6.06 0.83
C LEU A 151 -4.88 -6.67 -0.23
N ILE A 152 -4.32 -7.02 -1.40
CA ILE A 152 -5.06 -7.50 -2.58
C ILE A 152 -4.40 -8.78 -3.08
N SER A 153 -5.18 -9.86 -3.23
CA SER A 153 -4.72 -11.11 -3.85
C SER A 153 -4.29 -10.88 -5.31
N ASN A 154 -3.20 -11.50 -5.71
CA ASN A 154 -2.73 -11.47 -7.10
C ASN A 154 -3.75 -12.06 -8.08
N THR A 155 -4.61 -12.97 -7.61
CA THR A 155 -5.69 -13.56 -8.42
C THR A 155 -6.71 -12.53 -8.92
N LEU A 156 -6.86 -11.40 -8.22
CA LEU A 156 -7.77 -10.33 -8.59
C LEU A 156 -7.17 -9.35 -9.60
N LEU A 157 -5.84 -9.27 -9.73
CA LEU A 157 -5.16 -8.26 -10.54
C LEU A 157 -5.61 -8.24 -12.00
N PRO A 158 -5.80 -9.38 -12.70
CA PRO A 158 -6.25 -9.33 -14.10
C PRO A 158 -7.61 -8.62 -14.28
N ARG A 159 -8.53 -8.81 -13.33
CA ARG A 159 -9.86 -8.18 -13.36
C ARG A 159 -9.78 -6.69 -13.00
N ILE A 160 -8.94 -6.31 -12.02
CA ILE A 160 -8.69 -4.93 -11.64
C ILE A 160 -8.06 -4.16 -12.82
N LEU A 161 -7.06 -4.76 -13.48
CA LEU A 161 -6.37 -4.17 -14.64
C LEU A 161 -7.30 -3.97 -15.85
N ALA A 162 -8.26 -4.88 -16.03
CA ALA A 162 -9.26 -4.79 -17.10
C ALA A 162 -10.34 -3.72 -16.83
N HIS A 163 -10.41 -3.16 -15.62
CA HIS A 163 -11.43 -2.16 -15.27
C HIS A 163 -11.21 -0.85 -16.04
N THR A 164 -12.25 -0.39 -16.74
CA THR A 164 -12.28 0.86 -17.50
C THR A 164 -13.31 1.86 -16.97
N GLY A 165 -14.04 1.49 -15.92
CA GLY A 165 -15.05 2.34 -15.28
C GLY A 165 -14.45 3.43 -14.39
N GLY A 166 -15.31 4.26 -13.84
CA GLY A 166 -14.94 5.29 -12.89
C GLY A 166 -14.62 4.75 -11.48
N GLY A 167 -14.24 5.66 -10.56
CA GLY A 167 -14.04 5.33 -9.14
C GLY A 167 -12.63 4.82 -8.79
N GLY A 168 -11.71 4.81 -9.75
CA GLY A 168 -10.31 4.42 -9.51
C GLY A 168 -10.16 2.98 -9.04
N LEU A 169 -9.17 2.73 -8.17
CA LEU A 169 -8.94 1.40 -7.61
C LEU A 169 -10.14 0.89 -6.81
N LYS A 170 -10.79 1.78 -6.04
CA LYS A 170 -12.01 1.41 -5.29
C LYS A 170 -13.12 0.96 -6.25
N GLY A 171 -13.38 1.72 -7.32
CA GLY A 171 -14.38 1.33 -8.32
C GLY A 171 -14.04 0.00 -8.99
N ALA A 172 -12.76 -0.26 -9.27
CA ALA A 172 -12.31 -1.54 -9.80
C ALA A 172 -12.58 -2.69 -8.83
N LEU A 173 -12.24 -2.54 -7.54
CA LEU A 173 -12.49 -3.54 -6.51
C LEU A 173 -13.99 -3.79 -6.29
N ASP A 174 -14.79 -2.73 -6.18
CA ASP A 174 -16.25 -2.83 -6.02
C ASP A 174 -16.89 -3.58 -7.21
N SER A 175 -16.37 -3.39 -8.43
CA SER A 175 -16.87 -4.05 -9.65
C SER A 175 -16.60 -5.57 -9.71
N LEU A 176 -15.74 -6.08 -8.82
CA LEU A 176 -15.43 -7.52 -8.78
C LEU A 176 -16.60 -8.37 -8.25
N GLY A 177 -17.50 -7.78 -7.48
CA GLY A 177 -18.58 -8.51 -6.80
C GLY A 177 -18.06 -9.46 -5.72
N ILE A 178 -16.92 -9.13 -5.12
CA ILE A 178 -16.29 -9.87 -4.02
C ILE A 178 -16.27 -8.93 -2.81
N ASP A 179 -16.91 -9.32 -1.73
CA ASP A 179 -16.92 -8.54 -0.51
C ASP A 179 -15.52 -8.49 0.13
N PRO A 180 -15.07 -7.31 0.58
CA PRO A 180 -13.80 -7.19 1.30
C PRO A 180 -13.89 -7.77 2.71
N VAL A 181 -12.75 -8.15 3.25
CA VAL A 181 -12.63 -8.25 4.70
C VAL A 181 -12.36 -6.87 5.27
N VAL A 182 -13.24 -6.46 6.17
CA VAL A 182 -13.12 -5.19 6.91
C VAL A 182 -12.35 -5.45 8.19
N MET A 183 -11.12 -4.92 8.29
CA MET A 183 -10.31 -5.03 9.49
C MET A 183 -10.54 -3.80 10.38
N GLU A 184 -11.44 -3.91 11.35
CA GLU A 184 -11.67 -2.84 12.34
C GLU A 184 -10.40 -2.57 13.15
N VAL A 185 -9.98 -1.29 13.19
CA VAL A 185 -8.81 -0.83 13.93
C VAL A 185 -9.14 0.44 14.72
N THR A 186 -8.37 0.71 15.77
CA THR A 186 -8.39 1.97 16.52
C THR A 186 -7.35 2.96 16.04
N ASP A 187 -6.54 2.58 15.06
CA ASP A 187 -5.46 3.35 14.46
C ASP A 187 -6.03 4.47 13.55
N ALA A 188 -6.16 5.67 14.09
CA ALA A 188 -6.60 6.83 13.32
C ALA A 188 -5.61 7.18 12.19
N GLY A 189 -4.33 6.87 12.34
CA GLY A 189 -3.32 7.09 11.32
C GLY A 189 -3.55 6.30 10.03
N ALA A 190 -4.20 5.13 10.13
CA ALA A 190 -4.53 4.32 8.95
C ALA A 190 -5.53 5.00 8.00
N VAL A 191 -6.29 5.99 8.46
CA VAL A 191 -7.31 6.72 7.68
C VAL A 191 -6.96 8.20 7.47
N MET A 192 -5.70 8.58 7.75
CA MET A 192 -5.19 9.93 7.51
C MET A 192 -4.54 10.01 6.13
N ASP A 193 -4.89 11.07 5.39
CA ASP A 193 -4.27 11.42 4.10
C ASP A 193 -3.69 12.84 4.18
N ALA A 194 -2.44 13.03 3.75
CA ALA A 194 -1.78 14.33 3.70
C ALA A 194 -2.05 15.04 2.37
N ASP A 195 -3.23 15.58 2.18
CA ASP A 195 -3.65 16.25 0.95
C ASP A 195 -3.43 17.76 0.96
N THR A 196 -3.47 18.38 2.13
CA THR A 196 -3.24 19.81 2.35
C THR A 196 -2.13 20.03 3.40
N PRO A 197 -1.54 21.23 3.49
CA PRO A 197 -0.60 21.56 4.57
C PRO A 197 -1.16 21.31 5.96
N GLU A 198 -2.45 21.59 6.16
CA GLU A 198 -3.14 21.36 7.42
C GLU A 198 -3.25 19.87 7.75
N ASP A 199 -3.54 19.03 6.75
CA ASP A 199 -3.59 17.56 6.93
C ASP A 199 -2.21 17.00 7.25
N TYR A 200 -1.17 17.52 6.60
CA TYR A 200 0.21 17.15 6.89
C TYR A 200 0.60 17.48 8.33
N GLU A 201 0.28 18.68 8.83
CA GLU A 201 0.58 19.06 10.23
C GLU A 201 -0.22 18.20 11.23
N LYS A 202 -1.48 17.87 10.94
CA LYS A 202 -2.27 16.92 11.76
C LYS A 202 -1.60 15.54 11.79
N MET A 203 -1.23 15.01 10.63
CA MET A 203 -0.57 13.72 10.52
C MET A 203 0.78 13.70 11.26
N LYS A 204 1.56 14.78 11.13
CA LYS A 204 2.83 14.94 11.84
C LYS A 204 2.66 14.95 13.35
N ASN A 205 1.67 15.70 13.85
CA ASN A 205 1.36 15.72 15.29
C ASN A 205 0.95 14.34 15.79
N TYR A 206 0.06 13.65 15.06
CA TYR A 206 -0.36 12.28 15.38
C TYR A 206 0.84 11.33 15.51
N LEU A 207 1.79 11.40 14.57
CA LEU A 207 2.98 10.54 14.59
C LEU A 207 3.95 10.88 15.74
N MET A 208 3.93 12.12 16.24
CA MET A 208 4.79 12.57 17.36
C MET A 208 4.17 12.29 18.73
N THR A 209 2.87 12.33 18.85
CA THR A 209 2.15 12.23 20.14
C THR A 209 1.43 10.89 20.34
N GLY A 210 1.11 10.20 19.26
CA GLY A 210 0.26 8.99 19.26
C GLY A 210 -1.22 9.28 19.48
N GLU A 211 -1.63 10.57 19.38
CA GLU A 211 -3.01 11.05 19.56
C GLU A 211 -3.50 11.85 18.34
#